data_89e3a730890b0f17d3bce7b34042ad14
#
_entry.id   89e3a730890b0f17d3bce7b34042ad14
#
_cell.length_a   1.000
_cell.length_b   1.000
_cell.length_c   1.000
_cell.angle_alpha   90.00
_cell.angle_beta   90.00
_cell.angle_gamma   90.00
#
_symmetry.space_group_name_H-M   'P 1'
#
loop_
_entity.id
_entity.type
_entity.pdbx_description
1 polymer ?
#
loop_
_entity_poly.entity_id
_entity_poly.type
_entity_poly.pdbx_seq_one_letter_code
_entity_poly.pdbx_strand_id
1 'polypeptide(L)'
;MADEITINSALNDKFFMEDIAKRKLFLNYDIDEQVFNSVGYWILRWNEEDKDIPVEKRKPIKLYVMSDGGDVIAGLSLIDIMLASETPIVTVNFGQWYSMGFYIGICGTRRYGSRMSTYCAHDGELGISQSTNKAKDFMNFYEELQGRMQKIICDRTTI
;
A
#
# COMPACT_ATOMS: atom_id res chain seq x y z
N MET A 1 29.89 -20.15 -6.17
CA MET A 1 29.28 -18.86 -5.69
C MET A 1 28.53 -18.13 -6.81
N ALA A 2 29.12 -17.84 -7.96
CA ALA A 2 28.39 -17.16 -9.06
C ALA A 2 27.20 -17.95 -9.59
N ASP A 3 27.34 -19.26 -9.78
CA ASP A 3 26.28 -20.14 -10.27
C ASP A 3 25.12 -20.30 -9.27
N GLU A 4 25.39 -20.31 -7.98
CA GLU A 4 24.40 -20.38 -6.91
C GLU A 4 23.56 -19.08 -6.82
N ILE A 5 24.20 -17.92 -6.98
CA ILE A 5 23.53 -16.62 -7.03
C ILE A 5 22.62 -16.53 -8.27
N THR A 6 23.09 -17.01 -9.41
CA THR A 6 22.31 -17.01 -10.66
C THR A 6 21.09 -17.93 -10.59
N ILE A 7 21.22 -19.12 -10.02
CA ILE A 7 20.11 -20.06 -9.82
C ILE A 7 19.07 -19.48 -8.87
N ASN A 8 19.49 -18.86 -7.76
CA ASN A 8 18.58 -18.22 -6.81
C ASN A 8 17.83 -17.04 -7.42
N SER A 9 18.48 -16.22 -8.25
CA SER A 9 17.83 -15.14 -8.99
C SER A 9 16.75 -15.66 -9.94
N ALA A 10 17.06 -16.65 -10.76
CA ALA A 10 16.09 -17.23 -11.69
C ALA A 10 14.90 -17.90 -11.00
N LEU A 11 15.09 -18.53 -9.84
CA LEU A 11 14.01 -19.09 -9.03
C LEU A 11 13.14 -17.99 -8.41
N ASN A 12 13.74 -16.92 -7.91
CA ASN A 12 13.01 -15.78 -7.35
C ASN A 12 12.16 -15.11 -8.43
N ASP A 13 12.70 -14.91 -9.63
CA ASP A 13 11.96 -14.35 -10.76
C ASP A 13 10.78 -15.25 -11.16
N LYS A 14 10.97 -16.57 -11.17
CA LYS A 14 9.91 -17.53 -11.44
C LYS A 14 8.79 -17.44 -10.40
N PHE A 15 9.12 -17.46 -9.11
CA PHE A 15 8.12 -17.38 -8.04
C PHE A 15 7.41 -16.02 -8.04
N PHE A 16 8.13 -14.95 -8.30
CA PHE A 16 7.52 -13.63 -8.47
C PHE A 16 6.48 -13.65 -9.60
N MET A 17 6.83 -14.18 -10.78
CA MET A 17 5.89 -14.26 -11.90
C MET A 17 4.69 -15.17 -11.62
N GLU A 18 4.87 -16.24 -10.86
CA GLU A 18 3.75 -17.08 -10.41
C GLU A 18 2.82 -16.35 -9.45
N ASP A 19 3.35 -15.53 -8.53
CA ASP A 19 2.54 -14.73 -7.61
C ASP A 19 1.80 -13.62 -8.36
N ILE A 20 2.44 -12.95 -9.30
CA ILE A 20 1.78 -11.97 -10.20
C ILE A 20 0.63 -12.63 -10.98
N ALA A 21 0.84 -13.81 -11.55
CA ALA A 21 -0.22 -14.56 -12.26
C ALA A 21 -1.39 -14.94 -11.33
N LYS A 22 -1.13 -15.09 -10.04
CA LYS A 22 -2.14 -15.33 -9.00
C LYS A 22 -2.72 -14.05 -8.41
N ARG A 23 -2.30 -12.87 -8.88
CA ARG A 23 -2.65 -11.53 -8.39
C ARG A 23 -2.30 -11.33 -6.92
N LYS A 24 -1.09 -11.76 -6.54
CA LYS A 24 -0.53 -11.53 -5.22
C LYS A 24 0.58 -10.49 -5.32
N LEU A 25 0.51 -9.51 -4.43
CA LEU A 25 1.49 -8.45 -4.25
C LEU A 25 1.98 -8.45 -2.81
N PHE A 26 3.23 -8.07 -2.62
CA PHE A 26 3.87 -7.99 -1.31
C PHE A 26 4.42 -6.60 -1.08
N LEU A 27 3.96 -5.94 -0.03
CA LEU A 27 4.42 -4.65 0.45
C LEU A 27 5.06 -4.89 1.83
N ASN A 28 6.34 -5.28 1.81
CA ASN A 28 7.12 -5.67 3.00
C ASN A 28 8.38 -4.80 3.16
N TYR A 29 8.25 -3.52 2.85
CA TYR A 29 9.32 -2.52 2.87
C TYR A 29 8.73 -1.16 3.29
N ASP A 30 9.62 -0.17 3.49
CA ASP A 30 9.23 1.20 3.82
C ASP A 30 8.53 1.86 2.62
N ILE A 31 7.42 2.54 2.88
CA ILE A 31 6.64 3.19 1.84
C ILE A 31 7.43 4.36 1.25
N ASP A 32 7.74 4.28 -0.02
CA ASP A 32 8.40 5.30 -0.81
C ASP A 32 7.82 5.35 -2.23
N GLU A 33 8.45 6.10 -3.13
CA GLU A 33 8.01 6.24 -4.53
C GLU A 33 7.96 4.93 -5.32
N GLN A 34 8.71 3.89 -4.88
CA GLN A 34 8.71 2.58 -5.55
C GLN A 34 7.37 1.84 -5.38
N VAL A 35 6.57 2.22 -4.38
CA VAL A 35 5.25 1.60 -4.14
C VAL A 35 4.33 1.70 -5.35
N PHE A 36 4.49 2.76 -6.16
CA PHE A 36 3.74 2.89 -7.42
C PHE A 36 4.13 1.80 -8.42
N ASN A 37 5.42 1.54 -8.63
CA ASN A 37 5.89 0.56 -9.59
C ASN A 37 5.64 -0.89 -9.13
N SER A 38 5.76 -1.14 -7.84
CA SER A 38 5.65 -2.49 -7.27
C SER A 38 4.21 -2.93 -6.98
N VAL A 39 3.32 -1.99 -6.64
CA VAL A 39 1.93 -2.27 -6.26
C VAL A 39 0.94 -1.52 -7.13
N GLY A 40 1.03 -0.19 -7.21
CA GLY A 40 0.09 0.66 -7.91
C GLY A 40 -0.06 0.30 -9.39
N TYR A 41 1.06 0.09 -10.08
CA TYR A 41 1.08 -0.31 -11.48
C TYR A 41 0.27 -1.58 -11.74
N TRP A 42 0.42 -2.61 -10.90
CA TRP A 42 -0.30 -3.88 -11.07
C TRP A 42 -1.79 -3.75 -10.79
N ILE A 43 -2.18 -2.92 -9.82
CA ILE A 43 -3.60 -2.64 -9.56
C ILE A 43 -4.23 -1.99 -10.79
N LEU A 44 -3.61 -0.94 -11.34
CA LEU A 44 -4.10 -0.25 -12.54
C LEU A 44 -4.18 -1.20 -13.74
N ARG A 45 -3.13 -2.01 -13.96
CA ARG A 45 -3.08 -2.97 -15.05
C ARG A 45 -4.20 -3.99 -14.96
N TRP A 46 -4.43 -4.58 -13.79
CA TRP A 46 -5.50 -5.58 -13.64
C TRP A 46 -6.90 -4.98 -13.72
N ASN A 47 -7.10 -3.72 -13.33
CA ASN A 47 -8.35 -3.02 -13.58
C ASN A 47 -8.62 -2.85 -15.08
N GLU A 48 -7.60 -2.51 -15.86
CA GLU A 48 -7.75 -2.43 -17.32
C GLU A 48 -7.99 -3.81 -17.96
N GLU A 49 -7.32 -4.85 -17.51
CA GLU A 49 -7.56 -6.23 -17.97
C GLU A 49 -8.97 -6.73 -17.63
N ASP A 50 -9.53 -6.28 -16.51
CA ASP A 50 -10.84 -6.71 -16.01
C ASP A 50 -12.01 -5.82 -16.48
N LYS A 51 -11.79 -4.75 -17.23
CA LYS A 51 -12.79 -3.72 -17.51
C LYS A 51 -14.11 -4.25 -18.07
N ASP A 52 -14.04 -5.31 -18.88
CA ASP A 52 -15.21 -5.95 -19.51
C ASP A 52 -15.77 -7.11 -18.66
N ILE A 53 -15.19 -7.37 -17.48
CA ILE A 53 -15.62 -8.41 -16.56
C ILE A 53 -16.51 -7.79 -15.47
N PRO A 54 -17.72 -8.29 -15.23
CA PRO A 54 -18.55 -7.86 -14.11
C PRO A 54 -17.80 -7.95 -12.77
N VAL A 55 -17.92 -6.93 -11.92
CA VAL A 55 -17.11 -6.78 -10.68
C VAL A 55 -17.20 -8.03 -9.80
N GLU A 56 -18.38 -8.64 -9.68
CA GLU A 56 -18.59 -9.85 -8.87
C GLU A 56 -17.89 -11.10 -9.42
N LYS A 57 -17.40 -11.06 -10.65
CA LYS A 57 -16.65 -12.15 -11.31
C LYS A 57 -15.17 -11.88 -11.41
N ARG A 58 -14.72 -10.67 -11.06
CA ARG A 58 -13.30 -10.30 -11.10
C ARG A 58 -12.50 -11.07 -10.05
N LYS A 59 -11.35 -11.59 -10.45
CA LYS A 59 -10.42 -12.23 -9.52
C LYS A 59 -9.82 -11.18 -8.60
N PRO A 60 -9.98 -11.28 -7.27
CA PRO A 60 -9.48 -10.27 -6.36
C PRO A 60 -7.94 -10.20 -6.36
N ILE A 61 -7.43 -9.00 -6.16
CA ILE A 61 -6.01 -8.72 -5.90
C ILE A 61 -5.75 -8.99 -4.42
N LYS A 62 -4.68 -9.73 -4.09
CA LYS A 62 -4.24 -9.98 -2.71
C LYS A 62 -3.00 -9.16 -2.44
N LEU A 63 -3.11 -8.18 -1.55
CA LEU A 63 -2.00 -7.34 -1.11
C LEU A 63 -1.60 -7.72 0.31
N TYR A 64 -0.45 -8.37 0.42
CA TYR A 64 0.16 -8.70 1.71
C TYR A 64 0.97 -7.49 2.17
N VAL A 65 0.56 -6.88 3.27
CA VAL A 65 1.23 -5.70 3.84
C VAL A 65 1.91 -6.10 5.15
N MET A 66 3.20 -5.77 5.24
CA MET A 66 4.00 -5.85 6.45
C MET A 66 5.02 -4.72 6.40
N SER A 67 4.63 -3.53 6.90
CA SER A 67 5.41 -2.30 6.76
C SER A 67 5.33 -1.44 8.00
N ASP A 68 6.45 -0.81 8.32
CA ASP A 68 6.55 0.20 9.39
C ASP A 68 5.97 1.56 8.98
N GLY A 69 5.69 1.75 7.72
CA GLY A 69 5.17 2.99 7.16
C GLY A 69 6.16 3.65 6.20
N GLY A 70 6.21 4.97 6.17
CA GLY A 70 7.10 5.74 5.32
C GLY A 70 6.46 7.00 4.74
N ASP A 71 6.78 7.35 3.50
CA ASP A 71 6.35 8.58 2.85
C ASP A 71 4.82 8.69 2.71
N VAL A 72 4.28 9.79 3.24
CA VAL A 72 2.84 10.05 3.28
C VAL A 72 2.27 10.25 1.87
N ILE A 73 2.99 10.96 1.01
CA ILE A 73 2.49 11.29 -0.34
C ILE A 73 2.48 10.05 -1.21
N ALA A 74 3.54 9.24 -1.16
CA ALA A 74 3.60 7.96 -1.86
C ALA A 74 2.49 7.02 -1.39
N GLY A 75 2.28 6.93 -0.08
CA GLY A 75 1.22 6.11 0.50
C GLY A 75 -0.18 6.57 0.12
N LEU A 76 -0.48 7.87 0.19
CA LEU A 76 -1.77 8.42 -0.23
C LEU A 76 -2.02 8.20 -1.73
N SER A 77 -0.98 8.30 -2.57
CA SER A 77 -1.08 8.02 -4.01
C SER A 77 -1.47 6.55 -4.26
N LEU A 78 -0.89 5.61 -3.51
CA LEU A 78 -1.31 4.20 -3.58
C LEU A 78 -2.74 4.01 -3.08
N ILE A 79 -3.12 4.66 -1.98
CA ILE A 79 -4.49 4.60 -1.44
C ILE A 79 -5.50 5.09 -2.47
N ASP A 80 -5.25 6.20 -3.16
CA ASP A 80 -6.14 6.70 -4.20
C ASP A 80 -6.31 5.68 -5.34
N ILE A 81 -5.25 5.02 -5.77
CA ILE A 81 -5.30 3.92 -6.75
C ILE A 81 -6.15 2.76 -6.21
N MET A 82 -5.96 2.37 -4.95
CA MET A 82 -6.72 1.29 -4.32
C MET A 82 -8.21 1.62 -4.22
N LEU A 83 -8.55 2.85 -3.86
CA LEU A 83 -9.93 3.31 -3.71
C LEU A 83 -10.64 3.47 -5.05
N ALA A 84 -9.91 3.82 -6.11
CA ALA A 84 -10.42 3.91 -7.47
C ALA A 84 -10.55 2.52 -8.14
N SER A 85 -9.98 1.48 -7.55
CA SER A 85 -10.02 0.14 -8.13
C SER A 85 -11.43 -0.46 -8.06
N GLU A 86 -11.99 -0.82 -9.20
CA GLU A 86 -13.21 -1.63 -9.27
C GLU A 86 -12.94 -3.12 -9.03
N THR A 87 -11.70 -3.60 -9.31
CA THR A 87 -11.30 -4.95 -8.97
C THR A 87 -11.06 -5.06 -7.47
N PRO A 88 -11.75 -5.99 -6.77
CA PRO A 88 -11.64 -6.08 -5.32
C PRO A 88 -10.21 -6.30 -4.84
N ILE A 89 -9.78 -5.55 -3.82
CA ILE A 89 -8.47 -5.68 -3.20
C ILE A 89 -8.62 -6.25 -1.79
N VAL A 90 -7.95 -7.37 -1.56
CA VAL A 90 -7.90 -8.04 -0.26
C VAL A 90 -6.56 -7.73 0.38
N THR A 91 -6.55 -6.99 1.48
CA THR A 91 -5.33 -6.72 2.25
C THR A 91 -5.15 -7.75 3.36
N VAL A 92 -3.91 -8.20 3.57
CA VAL A 92 -3.59 -9.26 4.54
C VAL A 92 -2.40 -8.81 5.39
N ASN A 93 -2.57 -8.89 6.71
CA ASN A 93 -1.52 -8.64 7.69
C ASN A 93 -1.05 -9.95 8.33
N PHE A 94 0.22 -10.30 8.15
CA PHE A 94 0.89 -11.38 8.85
C PHE A 94 1.99 -10.91 9.82
N GLY A 95 2.10 -9.61 10.04
CA GLY A 95 3.11 -9.01 10.93
C GLY A 95 2.61 -7.69 11.48
N GLN A 96 2.98 -6.61 10.83
CA GLN A 96 2.62 -5.26 11.27
C GLN A 96 2.06 -4.39 10.14
N TRP A 97 1.07 -3.60 10.51
CA TRP A 97 0.59 -2.45 9.76
C TRP A 97 0.84 -1.21 10.61
N TYR A 98 1.94 -0.51 10.38
CA TYR A 98 2.28 0.68 11.15
C TYR A 98 2.27 1.93 10.28
N SER A 99 1.90 3.06 10.88
CA SER A 99 1.94 4.37 10.22
C SER A 99 1.26 4.32 8.85
N MET A 100 1.90 4.73 7.78
CA MET A 100 1.34 4.69 6.42
C MET A 100 0.98 3.27 5.96
N GLY A 101 1.67 2.23 6.42
CA GLY A 101 1.31 0.82 6.20
C GLY A 101 -0.05 0.45 6.79
N PHE A 102 -0.45 1.07 7.93
CA PHE A 102 -1.79 0.91 8.50
C PHE A 102 -2.85 1.53 7.57
N TYR A 103 -2.64 2.76 7.09
CA TYR A 103 -3.59 3.44 6.21
C TYR A 103 -3.81 2.67 4.90
N ILE A 104 -2.76 2.16 4.29
CA ILE A 104 -2.85 1.29 3.11
C ILE A 104 -3.62 0.01 3.45
N GLY A 105 -3.28 -0.63 4.55
CA GLY A 105 -3.90 -1.88 4.98
C GLY A 105 -5.41 -1.77 5.15
N ILE A 106 -5.91 -0.70 5.79
CA ILE A 106 -7.34 -0.50 6.04
C ILE A 106 -8.14 -0.12 4.78
N CYS A 107 -7.49 0.26 3.68
CA CYS A 107 -8.14 0.62 2.43
C CYS A 107 -8.55 -0.59 1.56
N GLY A 108 -8.17 -1.81 1.92
CA GLY A 108 -8.65 -3.00 1.23
C GLY A 108 -10.18 -3.15 1.27
N THR A 109 -10.75 -3.71 0.20
CA THR A 109 -12.19 -4.07 0.12
C THR A 109 -12.55 -5.11 1.19
N ARG A 110 -11.63 -6.05 1.43
CA ARG A 110 -11.65 -7.00 2.55
C ARG A 110 -10.29 -6.99 3.23
N ARG A 111 -10.28 -7.17 4.54
CA ARG A 111 -9.09 -7.08 5.38
C ARG A 111 -8.97 -8.33 6.23
N TYR A 112 -7.79 -8.90 6.28
CA TYR A 112 -7.47 -10.05 7.12
C TYR A 112 -6.22 -9.74 7.94
N GLY A 113 -6.24 -10.14 9.19
CA GLY A 113 -5.07 -10.11 10.07
C GLY A 113 -4.87 -11.46 10.73
N SER A 114 -3.63 -11.87 10.88
CA SER A 114 -3.31 -13.06 11.67
C SER A 114 -3.50 -12.76 13.16
N ARG A 115 -3.57 -13.81 13.98
CA ARG A 115 -3.76 -13.69 15.43
C ARG A 115 -2.66 -12.85 16.11
N MET A 116 -1.46 -12.85 15.56
CA MET A 116 -0.30 -12.14 16.11
C MET A 116 -0.01 -10.82 15.39
N SER A 117 -0.88 -10.42 14.47
CA SER A 117 -0.71 -9.15 13.75
C SER A 117 -0.86 -7.96 14.69
N THR A 118 -0.05 -6.95 14.45
CA THR A 118 -0.06 -5.69 15.19
C THR A 118 -0.41 -4.51 14.29
N TYR A 119 -0.94 -3.46 14.91
CA TYR A 119 -1.44 -2.28 14.21
C TYR A 119 -1.04 -1.03 14.97
N CYS A 120 -0.56 -0.01 14.26
CA CYS A 120 -0.22 1.27 14.85
C CYS A 120 -0.59 2.41 13.91
N ALA A 121 -1.50 3.27 14.34
CA ALA A 121 -1.74 4.58 13.73
C ALA A 121 -1.18 5.64 14.67
N HIS A 122 -0.43 6.58 14.14
CA HIS A 122 0.10 7.72 14.88
C HIS A 122 0.15 8.95 13.99
N ASP A 123 0.27 10.11 14.59
CA ASP A 123 0.57 11.34 13.87
C ASP A 123 1.98 11.26 13.30
N GLY A 124 2.12 11.68 12.05
CA GLY A 124 3.41 11.61 11.36
C GLY A 124 4.44 12.57 11.97
N GLU A 125 5.71 12.27 11.76
CA GLU A 125 6.81 13.17 12.11
C GLU A 125 7.11 14.12 10.95
N LEU A 126 7.37 15.39 11.28
CA LEU A 126 7.68 16.43 10.31
C LEU A 126 8.98 17.13 10.64
N GLY A 127 9.98 16.98 9.78
CA GLY A 127 11.20 17.76 9.82
C GLY A 127 11.17 18.90 8.81
N ILE A 128 11.24 20.17 9.26
CA ILE A 128 11.24 21.33 8.37
C ILE A 128 12.57 22.08 8.53
N SER A 129 13.31 22.23 7.41
CA SER A 129 14.47 23.10 7.31
C SER A 129 14.29 24.08 6.16
N GLN A 130 13.47 25.13 6.36
CA GLN A 130 13.06 26.08 5.33
C GLN A 130 12.94 27.51 5.88
N SER A 131 12.86 28.53 5.00
CA SER A 131 12.53 29.88 5.41
C SER A 131 11.13 29.96 6.03
N THR A 132 10.89 30.90 6.96
CA THR A 132 9.68 31.03 7.75
C THR A 132 8.38 30.97 6.96
N ASN A 133 8.31 31.62 5.79
CA ASN A 133 7.09 31.62 4.97
C ASN A 133 6.85 30.25 4.34
N LYS A 134 7.88 29.65 3.76
CA LYS A 134 7.78 28.29 3.20
C LYS A 134 7.45 27.25 4.26
N ALA A 135 7.96 27.42 5.48
CA ALA A 135 7.65 26.53 6.59
C ALA A 135 6.15 26.60 6.97
N LYS A 136 5.53 27.81 6.93
CA LYS A 136 4.09 27.95 7.18
C LYS A 136 3.25 27.28 6.09
N ASP A 137 3.60 27.53 4.82
CA ASP A 137 2.87 26.92 3.69
C ASP A 137 2.96 25.38 3.75
N PHE A 138 4.12 24.85 4.13
CA PHE A 138 4.33 23.43 4.29
C PHE A 138 3.55 22.84 5.48
N MET A 139 3.48 23.57 6.61
CA MET A 139 2.66 23.18 7.76
C MET A 139 1.18 23.09 7.40
N ASN A 140 0.64 24.11 6.71
CA ASN A 140 -0.75 24.10 6.27
C ASN A 140 -1.04 22.91 5.33
N PHE A 141 -0.14 22.63 4.40
CA PHE A 141 -0.25 21.47 3.52
C PHE A 141 -0.24 20.15 4.30
N TYR A 142 0.64 20.04 5.30
CA TYR A 142 0.73 18.84 6.13
C TYR A 142 -0.52 18.62 7.00
N GLU A 143 -1.09 19.69 7.59
CA GLU A 143 -2.35 19.65 8.31
C GLU A 143 -3.49 19.16 7.40
N GLU A 144 -3.53 19.60 6.14
CA GLU A 144 -4.50 19.11 5.16
C GLU A 144 -4.34 17.61 4.88
N LEU A 145 -3.10 17.12 4.73
CA LEU A 145 -2.82 15.69 4.57
C LEU A 145 -3.25 14.88 5.80
N GLN A 146 -2.99 15.37 6.99
CA GLN A 146 -3.44 14.72 8.23
C GLN A 146 -4.96 14.63 8.28
N GLY A 147 -5.67 15.69 7.88
CA GLY A 147 -7.14 15.67 7.79
C GLY A 147 -7.66 14.60 6.85
N ARG A 148 -7.00 14.38 5.70
CA ARG A 148 -7.33 13.30 4.76
C ARG A 148 -7.09 11.92 5.39
N MET A 149 -5.97 11.75 6.09
CA MET A 149 -5.64 10.49 6.78
C MET A 149 -6.66 10.17 7.89
N GLN A 150 -7.04 11.14 8.70
CA GLN A 150 -8.08 10.97 9.72
C GLN A 150 -9.42 10.56 9.09
N LYS A 151 -9.79 11.19 7.96
CA LYS A 151 -10.99 10.81 7.22
C LYS A 151 -10.94 9.36 6.76
N ILE A 152 -9.81 8.87 6.27
CA ILE A 152 -9.63 7.46 5.88
C ILE A 152 -9.89 6.54 7.07
N ILE A 153 -9.39 6.84 8.26
CA ILE A 153 -9.67 6.05 9.47
C ILE A 153 -11.17 6.00 9.74
N CYS A 154 -11.84 7.15 9.78
CA CYS A 154 -13.28 7.23 10.05
C CYS A 154 -14.12 6.47 9.01
N ASP A 155 -13.76 6.58 7.72
CA ASP A 155 -14.50 5.94 6.63
C ASP A 155 -14.27 4.41 6.57
N ARG A 156 -13.12 3.93 7.06
CA ARG A 156 -12.66 2.55 6.88
C ARG A 156 -12.65 1.71 8.16
N THR A 157 -12.87 2.30 9.30
CA THR A 157 -12.88 1.62 10.59
C THR A 157 -14.13 1.98 11.40
N THR A 158 -14.32 1.32 12.53
CA THR A 158 -15.40 1.61 13.50
C THR A 158 -14.86 2.29 14.75
N ILE A 159 -13.66 2.85 14.66
CA ILE A 159 -13.00 3.55 15.75
C ILE A 159 -13.47 5.01 15.75
#